data_465c940bdfc510449fe26ccfeb56f6ca
#
_entry.id   465c940bdfc510449fe26ccfeb56f6ca
#
_cell.length_a   1.000
_cell.length_b   1.000
_cell.length_c   1.000
_cell.angle_alpha   90.00
_cell.angle_beta   90.00
_cell.angle_gamma   90.00
#
_symmetry.space_group_name_H-M   'P 1'
#
loop_
_entity.id
_entity.type
_entity.pdbx_description
1 polymer ?
#
loop_
_entity_poly.entity_id
_entity_poly.type
_entity_poly.pdbx_seq_one_letter_code
_entity_poly.pdbx_strand_id
1 'polypeptide(L)'
;MKTRLLAATILLLSAACAATTYPVTVTDLDGQTITLQKEPQHVILQDGRDILALALLDRQNPFKRVVAWNNLPKKQDTQTWELLKQRWPEATSIVDMGFNDQGQVDLESVLAKQPDLMIAQLRAKPALTQSGVLATLKNLHIPVLFLDDELKPKQNTVPGITLLGKVLNREAEAKAYTDFYQQRWQRIQQGVAQVQHKPTVFIEPIAGNSDNCCFTHGHNGWGALVEAVGGKNIGSALLPGSSGFVSLEKIIAMKPDVYIMTGSKRSNSNVLPFGYAASQPEINATFSRLLSRTGLAQIAPVKQQRVYGVYHHFYNHPYNIIGMEILAKDLYPQTFSDLDPTADYHHIVSHFTRLPDAPIVLSTP
;
A
#
# COMPACT_ATOMS: atom_id res chain seq x y z
N MET A 1 44.22 -52.52 -2.06
CA MET A 1 43.91 -51.06 -1.93
C MET A 1 42.43 -50.94 -1.57
N LYS A 2 42.10 -50.56 -0.34
CA LYS A 2 40.74 -50.38 0.14
C LYS A 2 40.44 -48.88 0.18
N THR A 3 39.63 -48.40 -0.75
CA THR A 3 39.20 -46.99 -0.83
C THR A 3 38.05 -46.77 0.16
N ARG A 4 38.29 -45.95 1.19
CA ARG A 4 37.23 -45.50 2.14
C ARG A 4 36.54 -44.26 1.56
N LEU A 5 35.25 -44.39 1.19
CA LEU A 5 34.38 -43.23 0.94
C LEU A 5 34.03 -42.58 2.28
N LEU A 6 34.44 -41.32 2.46
CA LEU A 6 33.90 -40.45 3.51
C LEU A 6 32.61 -39.85 3.00
N ALA A 7 31.47 -40.22 3.61
CA ALA A 7 30.21 -39.54 3.43
C ALA A 7 30.17 -38.28 4.29
N ALA A 8 30.23 -37.10 3.68
CA ALA A 8 30.03 -35.82 4.36
C ALA A 8 28.52 -35.57 4.53
N THR A 9 28.05 -35.71 5.77
CA THR A 9 26.66 -35.37 6.13
C THR A 9 26.58 -33.84 6.30
N ILE A 10 25.96 -33.16 5.34
CA ILE A 10 25.66 -31.73 5.44
C ILE A 10 24.44 -31.60 6.36
N LEU A 11 24.67 -31.16 7.60
CA LEU A 11 23.59 -30.71 8.49
C LEU A 11 23.06 -29.35 7.97
N LEU A 12 21.90 -29.37 7.35
CA LEU A 12 21.09 -28.17 7.09
C LEU A 12 20.52 -27.67 8.44
N LEU A 13 21.20 -26.73 9.08
CA LEU A 13 20.60 -25.95 10.17
C LEU A 13 19.49 -25.07 9.56
N SER A 14 18.24 -25.52 9.63
CA SER A 14 17.10 -24.64 9.50
C SER A 14 17.10 -23.68 10.69
N ALA A 15 17.40 -22.40 10.46
CA ALA A 15 17.19 -21.37 11.46
C ALA A 15 15.68 -21.29 11.74
N ALA A 16 15.22 -21.95 12.78
CA ALA A 16 13.87 -21.79 13.30
C ALA A 16 13.75 -20.33 13.73
N CYS A 17 12.81 -19.58 13.10
CA CYS A 17 12.42 -18.26 13.57
C CYS A 17 11.86 -18.46 14.97
N ALA A 18 12.52 -17.94 16.02
CA ALA A 18 12.06 -18.10 17.39
C ALA A 18 10.75 -17.30 17.56
N ALA A 19 9.73 -17.95 18.10
CA ALA A 19 8.47 -17.29 18.43
C ALA A 19 8.70 -16.14 19.43
N THR A 20 7.95 -15.04 19.27
CA THR A 20 8.02 -13.89 20.19
C THR A 20 7.66 -14.31 21.61
N THR A 21 8.50 -13.94 22.58
CA THR A 21 8.24 -14.12 24.00
C THR A 21 7.71 -12.82 24.58
N TYR A 22 6.57 -12.89 25.27
CA TYR A 22 5.98 -11.73 25.96
C TYR A 22 6.41 -11.71 27.44
N PRO A 23 6.60 -10.54 28.08
CA PRO A 23 6.39 -9.21 27.47
C PRO A 23 7.42 -8.88 26.38
N VAL A 24 6.94 -8.23 25.31
CA VAL A 24 7.80 -7.78 24.21
C VAL A 24 7.83 -6.26 24.15
N THR A 25 9.02 -5.69 24.02
CA THR A 25 9.22 -4.26 23.78
C THR A 25 9.68 -4.04 22.35
N VAL A 26 9.03 -3.11 21.67
CA VAL A 26 9.30 -2.73 20.28
C VAL A 26 9.36 -1.20 20.15
N THR A 27 10.03 -0.72 19.12
CA THR A 27 9.97 0.69 18.70
C THR A 27 9.17 0.74 17.40
N ASP A 28 8.14 1.58 17.35
CA ASP A 28 7.29 1.74 16.17
C ASP A 28 7.87 2.71 15.13
N LEU A 29 7.16 2.93 14.03
CA LEU A 29 7.63 3.81 12.96
C LEU A 29 7.51 5.32 13.26
N ASP A 30 6.90 5.67 14.40
CA ASP A 30 6.94 7.02 14.98
C ASP A 30 8.11 7.21 15.96
N GLY A 31 8.91 6.15 16.21
CA GLY A 31 10.00 6.14 17.17
C GLY A 31 9.55 5.96 18.62
N GLN A 32 8.30 5.59 18.87
CA GLN A 32 7.80 5.35 20.23
C GLN A 32 8.12 3.92 20.67
N THR A 33 8.55 3.78 21.93
CA THR A 33 8.75 2.47 22.56
C THR A 33 7.46 1.99 23.19
N ILE A 34 7.02 0.79 22.82
CA ILE A 34 5.78 0.16 23.24
C ILE A 34 6.12 -1.20 23.86
N THR A 35 5.57 -1.49 25.04
CA THR A 35 5.71 -2.81 25.69
C THR A 35 4.35 -3.49 25.73
N LEU A 36 4.27 -4.67 25.11
CA LEU A 36 3.09 -5.52 25.11
C LEU A 36 3.28 -6.66 26.09
N GLN A 37 2.36 -6.81 27.05
CA GLN A 37 2.45 -7.83 28.09
C GLN A 37 2.06 -9.22 27.60
N LYS A 38 1.27 -9.31 26.53
CA LYS A 38 0.79 -10.54 25.89
C LYS A 38 0.58 -10.31 24.41
N GLU A 39 0.42 -11.39 23.65
CA GLU A 39 0.02 -11.32 22.23
C GLU A 39 -1.33 -10.60 22.07
N PRO A 40 -1.44 -9.53 21.27
CA PRO A 40 -2.70 -8.82 21.06
C PRO A 40 -3.77 -9.71 20.44
N GLN A 41 -4.96 -9.69 21.01
CA GLN A 41 -6.12 -10.47 20.57
C GLN A 41 -7.32 -9.59 20.16
N HIS A 42 -7.35 -8.32 20.60
CA HIS A 42 -8.44 -7.37 20.33
C HIS A 42 -7.87 -6.10 19.70
N VAL A 43 -7.64 -6.16 18.38
CA VAL A 43 -6.94 -5.11 17.64
C VAL A 43 -7.91 -4.15 16.98
N ILE A 44 -7.63 -2.84 17.09
CA ILE A 44 -8.27 -1.79 16.29
C ILE A 44 -7.38 -1.49 15.08
N LEU A 45 -7.97 -1.44 13.87
CA LEU A 45 -7.31 -0.92 12.68
C LEU A 45 -7.82 0.50 12.37
N GLN A 46 -7.00 1.51 12.65
CA GLN A 46 -7.33 2.90 12.31
C GLN A 46 -7.46 3.08 10.79
N ASP A 47 -6.62 2.42 10.03
CA ASP A 47 -6.76 2.28 8.59
C ASP A 47 -7.17 0.85 8.25
N GLY A 48 -8.38 0.67 7.73
CA GLY A 48 -8.89 -0.67 7.43
C GLY A 48 -8.16 -1.39 6.30
N ARG A 49 -7.31 -0.69 5.52
CA ARG A 49 -6.44 -1.29 4.50
C ARG A 49 -5.31 -2.11 5.12
N ASP A 50 -4.97 -1.86 6.41
CA ASP A 50 -4.01 -2.68 7.15
C ASP A 50 -4.48 -4.13 7.34
N ILE A 51 -5.75 -4.44 7.01
CA ILE A 51 -6.22 -5.82 6.91
C ILE A 51 -5.41 -6.63 5.88
N LEU A 52 -4.83 -5.98 4.87
CA LEU A 52 -3.96 -6.63 3.89
C LEU A 52 -2.60 -7.00 4.49
N ALA A 53 -2.09 -6.22 5.46
CA ALA A 53 -0.93 -6.61 6.25
C ALA A 53 -1.24 -7.80 7.16
N LEU A 54 -2.40 -7.79 7.81
CA LEU A 54 -2.84 -8.94 8.60
C LEU A 54 -3.08 -10.18 7.74
N ALA A 55 -3.50 -10.04 6.48
CA ALA A 55 -3.65 -11.17 5.55
C ALA A 55 -2.31 -11.85 5.22
N LEU A 56 -1.18 -11.12 5.26
CA LEU A 56 0.16 -11.70 5.14
C LEU A 56 0.57 -12.49 6.39
N LEU A 57 0.09 -12.09 7.56
CA LEU A 57 0.53 -12.59 8.87
C LEU A 57 -0.44 -13.65 9.43
N ASP A 58 -1.68 -13.29 9.65
CA ASP A 58 -2.75 -14.19 10.10
C ASP A 58 -3.49 -14.80 8.90
N ARG A 59 -2.75 -15.47 8.03
CA ARG A 59 -3.17 -15.94 6.69
C ARG A 59 -4.52 -16.65 6.65
N GLN A 60 -4.82 -17.48 7.65
CA GLN A 60 -6.07 -18.25 7.66
C GLN A 60 -7.31 -17.37 7.89
N ASN A 61 -7.16 -16.36 8.75
CA ASN A 61 -8.20 -15.40 9.04
C ASN A 61 -7.62 -14.07 9.53
N PRO A 62 -7.44 -13.07 8.64
CA PRO A 62 -6.90 -11.76 9.02
C PRO A 62 -7.80 -10.98 9.97
N PHE A 63 -9.09 -11.34 10.03
CA PHE A 63 -10.06 -10.68 10.92
C PHE A 63 -10.10 -11.28 12.32
N LYS A 64 -9.40 -12.40 12.57
CA LYS A 64 -9.46 -13.15 13.83
C LYS A 64 -9.32 -12.28 15.07
N ARG A 65 -8.43 -11.29 15.02
CA ARG A 65 -8.15 -10.39 16.15
C ARG A 65 -8.73 -8.99 16.00
N VAL A 66 -9.37 -8.66 14.89
CA VAL A 66 -9.88 -7.31 14.61
C VAL A 66 -11.25 -7.13 15.25
N VAL A 67 -11.34 -6.20 16.21
CA VAL A 67 -12.59 -5.94 16.94
C VAL A 67 -13.27 -4.64 16.50
N ALA A 68 -12.49 -3.70 15.94
CA ALA A 68 -13.00 -2.47 15.36
C ALA A 68 -12.05 -2.00 14.26
N TRP A 69 -12.56 -1.28 13.28
CA TRP A 69 -11.76 -0.73 12.18
C TRP A 69 -12.43 0.47 11.51
N ASN A 70 -11.65 1.27 10.78
CA ASN A 70 -12.20 2.18 9.78
C ASN A 70 -12.32 1.41 8.46
N ASN A 71 -13.52 0.96 8.10
CA ASN A 71 -13.72 0.08 6.94
C ASN A 71 -13.53 0.85 5.62
N LEU A 72 -12.28 1.25 5.33
CA LEU A 72 -11.91 1.91 4.08
C LEU A 72 -12.08 1.01 2.84
N PRO A 73 -11.86 -0.32 2.89
CA PRO A 73 -12.20 -1.18 1.76
C PRO A 73 -13.66 -1.01 1.32
N LYS A 74 -14.62 -1.03 2.24
CA LYS A 74 -16.04 -0.80 1.90
C LYS A 74 -16.29 0.59 1.31
N LYS A 75 -15.57 1.62 1.79
CA LYS A 75 -15.77 3.01 1.41
C LYS A 75 -15.09 3.38 0.09
N GLN A 76 -13.92 2.79 -0.19
CA GLN A 76 -13.03 3.27 -1.26
C GLN A 76 -12.61 2.20 -2.25
N ASP A 77 -12.71 0.90 -1.91
CA ASP A 77 -12.36 -0.24 -2.75
C ASP A 77 -13.39 -1.35 -2.56
N THR A 78 -14.59 -1.09 -3.10
CA THR A 78 -15.75 -1.96 -2.91
C THR A 78 -15.53 -3.37 -3.42
N GLN A 79 -14.66 -3.57 -4.39
CA GLN A 79 -14.40 -4.90 -4.97
C GLN A 79 -13.49 -5.73 -4.07
N THR A 80 -12.44 -5.14 -3.52
CA THR A 80 -11.65 -5.79 -2.46
C THR A 80 -12.55 -6.11 -1.26
N TRP A 81 -13.47 -5.19 -0.88
CA TRP A 81 -14.43 -5.46 0.18
C TRP A 81 -15.33 -6.67 -0.11
N GLU A 82 -15.87 -6.79 -1.34
CA GLU A 82 -16.69 -7.94 -1.75
C GLU A 82 -15.91 -9.26 -1.62
N LEU A 83 -14.65 -9.30 -2.05
CA LEU A 83 -13.80 -10.47 -1.90
C LEU A 83 -13.52 -10.82 -0.43
N LEU A 84 -13.22 -9.81 0.39
CA LEU A 84 -12.96 -9.99 1.82
C LEU A 84 -14.17 -10.60 2.53
N LYS A 85 -15.37 -10.03 2.36
CA LYS A 85 -16.58 -10.51 3.02
C LYS A 85 -17.08 -11.86 2.48
N GLN A 86 -16.81 -12.17 1.21
CA GLN A 86 -17.12 -13.48 0.66
C GLN A 86 -16.26 -14.58 1.31
N ARG A 87 -14.98 -14.27 1.54
CA ARG A 87 -14.04 -15.22 2.13
C ARG A 87 -14.16 -15.30 3.64
N TRP A 88 -14.43 -14.17 4.30
CA TRP A 88 -14.56 -14.02 5.75
C TRP A 88 -15.82 -13.21 6.09
N PRO A 89 -17.01 -13.87 6.15
CA PRO A 89 -18.29 -13.19 6.38
C PRO A 89 -18.34 -12.39 7.70
N GLU A 90 -17.58 -12.80 8.71
CA GLU A 90 -17.44 -12.11 9.99
C GLU A 90 -16.93 -10.68 9.88
N ALA A 91 -16.23 -10.33 8.79
CA ALA A 91 -15.81 -8.96 8.51
C ALA A 91 -16.97 -7.95 8.54
N THR A 92 -18.19 -8.40 8.22
CA THR A 92 -19.40 -7.56 8.21
C THR A 92 -19.89 -7.17 9.59
N SER A 93 -19.51 -7.92 10.65
CA SER A 93 -19.91 -7.70 12.04
C SER A 93 -18.89 -6.90 12.86
N ILE A 94 -17.73 -6.59 12.28
CA ILE A 94 -16.71 -5.79 12.97
C ILE A 94 -17.18 -4.33 13.03
N VAL A 95 -17.01 -3.71 14.21
CA VAL A 95 -17.42 -2.32 14.45
C VAL A 95 -16.68 -1.37 13.51
N ASP A 96 -17.41 -0.57 12.72
CA ASP A 96 -16.82 0.59 12.01
C ASP A 96 -16.66 1.72 13.03
N MET A 97 -15.41 2.13 13.25
CA MET A 97 -15.06 3.16 14.24
C MET A 97 -15.46 4.58 13.84
N GLY A 98 -16.02 4.78 12.66
CA GLY A 98 -16.50 6.08 12.21
C GLY A 98 -15.40 7.14 12.01
N PHE A 99 -14.13 6.73 11.82
CA PHE A 99 -13.00 7.65 11.65
C PHE A 99 -13.22 8.59 10.45
N ASN A 100 -13.03 9.89 10.68
CA ASN A 100 -13.10 10.93 9.68
C ASN A 100 -11.78 11.74 9.61
N ASP A 101 -11.71 12.71 8.68
CA ASP A 101 -10.50 13.51 8.44
C ASP A 101 -10.10 14.40 9.64
N GLN A 102 -11.04 14.68 10.57
CA GLN A 102 -10.79 15.38 11.82
C GLN A 102 -10.30 14.45 12.94
N GLY A 103 -10.16 13.15 12.65
CA GLY A 103 -9.70 12.15 13.61
C GLY A 103 -10.74 11.74 14.64
N GLN A 104 -12.01 12.09 14.44
CA GLN A 104 -13.10 11.67 15.32
C GLN A 104 -13.32 10.16 15.18
N VAL A 105 -13.63 9.52 16.30
CA VAL A 105 -13.85 8.07 16.43
C VAL A 105 -15.03 7.85 17.35
N ASP A 106 -15.88 6.89 17.04
CA ASP A 106 -16.88 6.37 18.00
C ASP A 106 -16.17 5.52 19.06
N LEU A 107 -15.54 6.21 20.02
CA LEU A 107 -14.76 5.56 21.09
C LEU A 107 -15.61 4.67 22.00
N GLU A 108 -16.88 4.99 22.23
CA GLU A 108 -17.76 4.19 23.09
C GLU A 108 -17.95 2.79 22.51
N SER A 109 -18.37 2.71 21.24
CA SER A 109 -18.56 1.44 20.54
C SER A 109 -17.26 0.64 20.42
N VAL A 110 -16.12 1.33 20.20
CA VAL A 110 -14.82 0.69 20.09
C VAL A 110 -14.33 0.13 21.42
N LEU A 111 -14.40 0.92 22.50
CA LEU A 111 -13.93 0.53 23.85
C LEU A 111 -14.79 -0.58 24.47
N ALA A 112 -16.08 -0.66 24.12
CA ALA A 112 -16.94 -1.77 24.51
C ALA A 112 -16.42 -3.14 24.03
N LYS A 113 -15.52 -3.17 23.02
CA LYS A 113 -14.87 -4.39 22.51
C LYS A 113 -13.59 -4.76 23.26
N GLN A 114 -13.21 -4.01 24.31
CA GLN A 114 -12.03 -4.25 25.15
C GLN A 114 -10.74 -4.40 24.32
N PRO A 115 -10.40 -3.41 23.49
CA PRO A 115 -9.20 -3.47 22.64
C PRO A 115 -7.93 -3.50 23.49
N ASP A 116 -6.94 -4.24 23.02
CA ASP A 116 -5.61 -4.36 23.66
C ASP A 116 -4.46 -3.80 22.79
N LEU A 117 -4.75 -3.37 21.56
CA LEU A 117 -3.84 -2.68 20.67
C LEU A 117 -4.62 -1.86 19.63
N MET A 118 -4.14 -0.65 19.31
CA MET A 118 -4.51 0.05 18.08
C MET A 118 -3.33 0.04 17.12
N ILE A 119 -3.55 -0.39 15.87
CA ILE A 119 -2.65 -0.20 14.75
C ILE A 119 -3.13 1.03 13.98
N ALA A 120 -2.25 2.00 13.75
CA ALA A 120 -2.58 3.26 13.08
C ALA A 120 -1.51 3.65 12.05
N GLN A 121 -1.91 4.32 10.99
CA GLN A 121 -0.99 4.89 10.02
C GLN A 121 -0.44 6.23 10.53
N LEU A 122 0.85 6.44 10.37
CA LEU A 122 1.55 7.64 10.87
C LEU A 122 0.95 8.94 10.31
N ARG A 123 0.44 8.93 9.08
CA ARG A 123 -0.28 10.06 8.48
C ARG A 123 -1.50 10.51 9.28
N ALA A 124 -2.14 9.61 10.03
CA ALA A 124 -3.33 9.92 10.84
C ALA A 124 -3.00 10.49 12.22
N LYS A 125 -1.73 10.42 12.66
CA LYS A 125 -1.31 10.85 13.99
C LYS A 125 -1.72 12.28 14.34
N PRO A 126 -1.57 13.30 13.46
CA PRO A 126 -1.99 14.67 13.79
C PRO A 126 -3.49 14.76 14.12
N ALA A 127 -4.35 14.14 13.30
CA ALA A 127 -5.79 14.14 13.51
C ALA A 127 -6.19 13.37 14.78
N LEU A 128 -5.59 12.19 15.04
CA LEU A 128 -5.81 11.41 16.26
C LEU A 128 -5.34 12.15 17.53
N THR A 129 -4.28 12.96 17.41
CA THR A 129 -3.80 13.81 18.52
C THR A 129 -4.78 14.93 18.79
N GLN A 130 -5.20 15.64 17.74
CA GLN A 130 -6.09 16.81 17.85
C GLN A 130 -7.46 16.43 18.38
N SER A 131 -7.99 15.27 17.98
CA SER A 131 -9.30 14.77 18.46
C SER A 131 -9.27 14.22 19.89
N GLY A 132 -8.09 14.09 20.50
CA GLY A 132 -7.92 13.53 21.85
C GLY A 132 -7.95 11.99 21.92
N VAL A 133 -8.09 11.29 20.80
CA VAL A 133 -8.15 9.82 20.76
C VAL A 133 -6.89 9.20 21.36
N LEU A 134 -5.68 9.70 20.98
CA LEU A 134 -4.43 9.17 21.54
C LEU A 134 -4.32 9.37 23.05
N ALA A 135 -4.76 10.52 23.56
CA ALA A 135 -4.76 10.79 25.00
C ALA A 135 -5.71 9.84 25.75
N THR A 136 -6.90 9.59 25.20
CA THR A 136 -7.87 8.66 25.79
C THR A 136 -7.33 7.24 25.83
N LEU A 137 -6.77 6.72 24.72
CA LEU A 137 -6.20 5.37 24.67
C LEU A 137 -5.02 5.22 25.64
N LYS A 138 -4.17 6.24 25.74
CA LYS A 138 -3.05 6.28 26.71
C LYS A 138 -3.55 6.17 28.16
N ASN A 139 -4.58 6.94 28.53
CA ASN A 139 -5.16 6.89 29.86
C ASN A 139 -5.77 5.53 30.20
N LEU A 140 -6.25 4.82 29.19
CA LEU A 140 -6.80 3.46 29.33
C LEU A 140 -5.74 2.36 29.18
N HIS A 141 -4.46 2.73 29.08
CA HIS A 141 -3.32 1.81 28.88
C HIS A 141 -3.46 0.93 27.64
N ILE A 142 -4.14 1.42 26.59
CA ILE A 142 -4.25 0.76 25.29
C ILE A 142 -3.11 1.29 24.41
N PRO A 143 -2.11 0.47 24.07
CA PRO A 143 -0.99 0.91 23.23
C PRO A 143 -1.45 1.22 21.80
N VAL A 144 -0.78 2.19 21.18
CA VAL A 144 -0.95 2.53 19.76
C VAL A 144 0.37 2.27 19.05
N LEU A 145 0.32 1.44 18.00
CA LEU A 145 1.44 1.10 17.15
C LEU A 145 1.32 1.84 15.81
N PHE A 146 2.27 2.71 15.49
CA PHE A 146 2.27 3.42 14.22
C PHE A 146 3.02 2.67 13.13
N LEU A 147 2.34 2.50 11.97
CA LEU A 147 2.88 2.04 10.70
C LEU A 147 2.98 3.20 9.71
N ASP A 148 3.67 3.01 8.61
CA ASP A 148 3.79 4.00 7.54
C ASP A 148 3.95 3.36 6.17
N ASP A 149 2.85 3.22 5.47
CA ASP A 149 2.83 2.73 4.08
C ASP A 149 2.65 3.88 3.06
N GLU A 150 2.55 5.14 3.52
CA GLU A 150 2.22 6.27 2.64
C GLU A 150 3.26 7.40 2.64
N LEU A 151 3.78 7.82 3.82
CA LEU A 151 4.69 8.96 3.89
C LEU A 151 6.08 8.57 3.36
N LYS A 152 6.58 7.41 3.75
CA LYS A 152 7.88 6.87 3.33
C LYS A 152 7.79 5.38 2.97
N PRO A 153 6.96 4.99 1.99
CA PRO A 153 6.65 3.59 1.74
C PRO A 153 7.90 2.74 1.46
N LYS A 154 8.84 3.26 0.67
CA LYS A 154 10.10 2.57 0.38
C LYS A 154 10.90 2.21 1.63
N GLN A 155 10.95 3.13 2.61
CA GLN A 155 11.74 2.96 3.84
C GLN A 155 11.00 2.12 4.88
N ASN A 156 9.67 2.22 4.95
CA ASN A 156 8.90 1.83 6.12
C ASN A 156 8.03 0.58 5.92
N THR A 157 7.71 0.15 4.69
CA THR A 157 6.87 -1.04 4.47
C THR A 157 7.52 -2.31 5.04
N VAL A 158 8.79 -2.59 4.72
CA VAL A 158 9.49 -3.78 5.24
C VAL A 158 9.65 -3.72 6.77
N PRO A 159 10.15 -2.62 7.37
CA PRO A 159 10.17 -2.47 8.82
C PRO A 159 8.79 -2.61 9.47
N GLY A 160 7.74 -2.07 8.87
CA GLY A 160 6.36 -2.16 9.36
C GLY A 160 5.84 -3.59 9.41
N ILE A 161 6.02 -4.37 8.35
CA ILE A 161 5.64 -5.79 8.32
C ILE A 161 6.47 -6.61 9.31
N THR A 162 7.78 -6.35 9.41
CA THR A 162 8.65 -7.00 10.39
C THR A 162 8.21 -6.71 11.83
N LEU A 163 7.88 -5.45 12.12
CA LEU A 163 7.36 -5.00 13.40
C LEU A 163 6.05 -5.70 13.76
N LEU A 164 5.08 -5.72 12.82
CA LEU A 164 3.82 -6.43 13.00
C LEU A 164 4.05 -7.93 13.24
N GLY A 165 4.95 -8.56 12.48
CA GLY A 165 5.31 -9.97 12.68
C GLY A 165 5.74 -10.24 14.12
N LYS A 166 6.61 -9.39 14.68
CA LYS A 166 7.06 -9.49 16.06
C LYS A 166 5.94 -9.24 17.07
N VAL A 167 5.14 -8.18 16.85
CA VAL A 167 4.03 -7.79 17.75
C VAL A 167 2.91 -8.83 17.79
N LEU A 168 2.68 -9.54 16.68
CA LEU A 168 1.60 -10.50 16.53
C LEU A 168 2.07 -11.96 16.60
N ASN A 169 3.35 -12.21 16.90
CA ASN A 169 3.97 -13.55 16.93
C ASN A 169 3.82 -14.29 15.58
N ARG A 170 4.20 -13.57 14.49
CA ARG A 170 4.13 -14.02 13.09
C ARG A 170 5.40 -13.68 12.32
N GLU A 171 6.56 -13.85 12.97
CA GLU A 171 7.87 -13.48 12.40
C GLU A 171 8.19 -14.29 11.14
N ALA A 172 7.80 -15.56 11.12
CA ALA A 172 8.07 -16.43 9.98
C ALA A 172 7.30 -15.96 8.73
N GLU A 173 6.02 -15.62 8.90
CA GLU A 173 5.17 -15.10 7.83
C GLU A 173 5.64 -13.72 7.36
N ALA A 174 6.01 -12.85 8.31
CA ALA A 174 6.56 -11.54 8.03
C ALA A 174 7.85 -11.66 7.21
N LYS A 175 8.77 -12.52 7.66
CA LYS A 175 10.06 -12.76 6.97
C LYS A 175 9.84 -13.29 5.55
N ALA A 176 8.95 -14.25 5.36
CA ALA A 176 8.69 -14.83 4.05
C ALA A 176 8.25 -13.76 3.04
N TYR A 177 7.35 -12.86 3.45
CA TYR A 177 6.90 -11.77 2.59
C TYR A 177 7.97 -10.69 2.40
N THR A 178 8.65 -10.29 3.46
CA THR A 178 9.69 -9.25 3.37
C THR A 178 10.90 -9.68 2.55
N ASP A 179 11.26 -10.97 2.55
CA ASP A 179 12.30 -11.51 1.67
C ASP A 179 11.89 -11.37 0.19
N PHE A 180 10.64 -11.72 -0.16
CA PHE A 180 10.10 -11.51 -1.50
C PHE A 180 10.12 -10.02 -1.89
N TYR A 181 9.59 -9.14 -1.02
CA TYR A 181 9.59 -7.71 -1.24
C TYR A 181 10.99 -7.16 -1.52
N GLN A 182 11.96 -7.53 -0.69
CA GLN A 182 13.35 -7.08 -0.83
C GLN A 182 14.00 -7.58 -2.12
N GLN A 183 13.72 -8.81 -2.55
CA GLN A 183 14.20 -9.34 -3.82
C GLN A 183 13.68 -8.51 -5.01
N ARG A 184 12.38 -8.19 -5.04
CA ARG A 184 11.78 -7.35 -6.08
C ARG A 184 12.34 -5.93 -6.04
N TRP A 185 12.46 -5.37 -4.86
CA TRP A 185 13.04 -4.07 -4.65
C TRP A 185 14.50 -3.99 -5.15
N GLN A 186 15.33 -4.97 -4.84
CA GLN A 186 16.71 -5.04 -5.32
C GLN A 186 16.78 -5.10 -6.85
N ARG A 187 15.88 -5.83 -7.51
CA ARG A 187 15.79 -5.85 -8.98
C ARG A 187 15.51 -4.46 -9.55
N ILE A 188 14.58 -3.71 -8.93
CA ILE A 188 14.27 -2.32 -9.34
C ILE A 188 15.50 -1.43 -9.12
N GLN A 189 16.13 -1.48 -7.95
CA GLN A 189 17.31 -0.65 -7.64
C GLN A 189 18.45 -0.88 -8.64
N GLN A 190 18.76 -2.14 -8.95
CA GLN A 190 19.80 -2.49 -9.89
C GLN A 190 19.53 -1.96 -11.30
N GLY A 191 18.28 -2.05 -11.77
CA GLY A 191 17.88 -1.51 -13.05
C GLY A 191 17.96 0.02 -13.11
N VAL A 192 17.42 0.70 -12.09
CA VAL A 192 17.43 2.17 -11.99
C VAL A 192 18.85 2.73 -11.88
N ALA A 193 19.78 1.99 -11.24
CA ALA A 193 21.19 2.41 -11.16
C ALA A 193 21.90 2.47 -12.53
N GLN A 194 21.41 1.70 -13.52
CA GLN A 194 21.98 1.65 -14.88
C GLN A 194 21.37 2.70 -15.83
N VAL A 195 20.27 3.35 -15.42
CA VAL A 195 19.55 4.31 -16.27
C VAL A 195 20.21 5.68 -16.21
N GLN A 196 20.59 6.20 -17.37
CA GLN A 196 21.23 7.53 -17.48
C GLN A 196 20.22 8.68 -17.36
N HIS A 197 19.05 8.53 -17.98
CA HIS A 197 17.99 9.55 -17.96
C HIS A 197 16.88 9.19 -16.99
N LYS A 198 16.61 10.07 -16.04
CA LYS A 198 15.51 9.95 -15.09
C LYS A 198 14.35 10.82 -15.54
N PRO A 199 13.22 10.24 -16.00
CA PRO A 199 12.12 11.01 -16.56
C PRO A 199 11.44 11.88 -15.51
N THR A 200 10.93 13.04 -15.94
CA THR A 200 9.99 13.86 -15.19
C THR A 200 8.60 13.26 -15.32
N VAL A 201 7.91 13.11 -14.19
CA VAL A 201 6.63 12.40 -14.10
C VAL A 201 5.56 13.32 -13.53
N PHE A 202 4.46 13.46 -14.25
CA PHE A 202 3.21 13.94 -13.68
C PHE A 202 2.34 12.75 -13.30
N ILE A 203 1.94 12.67 -12.04
CA ILE A 203 1.01 11.63 -11.57
C ILE A 203 -0.28 12.27 -11.08
N GLU A 204 -1.44 11.76 -11.55
CA GLU A 204 -2.78 12.18 -11.15
C GLU A 204 -3.50 11.05 -10.41
N PRO A 205 -3.49 11.08 -9.05
CA PRO A 205 -4.24 10.13 -8.25
C PRO A 205 -5.74 10.27 -8.47
N ILE A 206 -6.43 9.13 -8.64
CA ILE A 206 -7.88 9.02 -8.85
C ILE A 206 -8.33 9.93 -9.98
N ALA A 207 -7.70 9.78 -11.16
CA ALA A 207 -8.00 10.58 -12.32
C ALA A 207 -9.49 10.49 -12.70
N GLY A 208 -10.14 11.64 -12.86
CA GLY A 208 -11.57 11.76 -13.11
C GLY A 208 -12.45 11.89 -11.86
N ASN A 209 -11.87 11.89 -10.65
CA ASN A 209 -12.62 12.17 -9.41
C ASN A 209 -13.08 13.63 -9.30
N SER A 210 -12.44 14.52 -10.03
CA SER A 210 -12.80 15.92 -10.20
C SER A 210 -12.81 16.27 -11.68
N ASP A 211 -13.75 17.11 -12.09
CA ASP A 211 -13.79 17.65 -13.47
C ASP A 211 -12.57 18.54 -13.74
N ASN A 212 -12.04 19.17 -12.71
CA ASN A 212 -10.85 19.99 -12.80
C ASN A 212 -9.60 19.11 -12.71
N CYS A 213 -8.80 19.06 -13.77
CA CYS A 213 -7.41 18.63 -13.67
C CYS A 213 -6.65 19.68 -12.80
N CYS A 214 -5.69 19.44 -11.96
CA CYS A 214 -5.10 18.15 -11.76
C CYS A 214 -4.72 18.00 -10.29
N PHE A 215 -5.30 17.03 -9.62
CA PHE A 215 -4.85 16.66 -8.28
C PHE A 215 -3.56 15.86 -8.39
N THR A 216 -2.59 16.09 -7.50
CA THR A 216 -1.32 15.34 -7.50
C THR A 216 -0.77 15.15 -6.09
N HIS A 217 0.18 14.23 -5.94
CA HIS A 217 0.93 13.99 -4.72
C HIS A 217 2.32 14.63 -4.80
N GLY A 218 2.80 15.18 -3.66
CA GLY A 218 4.17 15.64 -3.47
C GLY A 218 5.13 14.48 -3.16
N HIS A 219 5.91 14.60 -2.06
CA HIS A 219 6.91 13.60 -1.65
C HIS A 219 6.32 12.38 -0.92
N ASN A 220 5.03 12.20 -0.90
CA ASN A 220 4.34 11.08 -0.26
C ASN A 220 3.47 10.30 -1.27
N GLY A 221 2.88 9.21 -0.81
CA GLY A 221 1.97 8.39 -1.60
C GLY A 221 2.55 8.01 -2.96
N TRP A 222 1.80 8.25 -4.02
CA TRP A 222 2.25 7.96 -5.39
C TRP A 222 3.49 8.75 -5.81
N GLY A 223 3.64 9.99 -5.31
CA GLY A 223 4.86 10.78 -5.59
C GLY A 223 6.10 10.13 -4.99
N ALA A 224 6.00 9.61 -3.76
CA ALA A 224 7.09 8.86 -3.13
C ALA A 224 7.44 7.56 -3.89
N LEU A 225 6.43 6.85 -4.44
CA LEU A 225 6.68 5.66 -5.27
C LEU A 225 7.38 6.02 -6.59
N VAL A 226 6.96 7.09 -7.26
CA VAL A 226 7.65 7.62 -8.46
C VAL A 226 9.12 7.92 -8.16
N GLU A 227 9.39 8.63 -7.06
CA GLU A 227 10.76 8.97 -6.64
C GLU A 227 11.56 7.72 -6.24
N ALA A 228 10.93 6.75 -5.61
CA ALA A 228 11.57 5.48 -5.22
C ALA A 228 12.12 4.73 -6.44
N VAL A 229 11.39 4.70 -7.55
CA VAL A 229 11.84 4.06 -8.80
C VAL A 229 12.67 5.01 -9.69
N GLY A 230 13.14 6.13 -9.16
CA GLY A 230 14.07 7.04 -9.84
C GLY A 230 13.41 8.05 -10.79
N GLY A 231 12.08 8.15 -10.85
CA GLY A 231 11.38 9.23 -11.55
C GLY A 231 11.50 10.55 -10.80
N LYS A 232 11.36 11.67 -11.52
CA LYS A 232 11.31 13.02 -10.95
C LYS A 232 9.85 13.47 -10.88
N ASN A 233 9.23 13.35 -9.71
CA ASN A 233 7.84 13.75 -9.51
C ASN A 233 7.70 15.27 -9.59
N ILE A 234 6.95 15.81 -10.56
CA ILE A 234 6.73 17.27 -10.66
C ILE A 234 5.85 17.80 -9.52
N GLY A 235 4.98 16.97 -8.94
CA GLY A 235 4.17 17.34 -7.78
C GLY A 235 5.02 17.75 -6.59
N SER A 236 6.18 17.12 -6.37
CA SER A 236 7.12 17.46 -5.30
C SER A 236 7.72 18.86 -5.45
N ALA A 237 7.86 19.36 -6.68
CA ALA A 237 8.35 20.70 -6.96
C ALA A 237 7.24 21.78 -6.92
N LEU A 238 5.98 21.38 -7.11
CA LEU A 238 4.86 22.31 -7.27
C LEU A 238 4.02 22.49 -6.01
N LEU A 239 4.04 21.51 -5.10
CA LEU A 239 3.21 21.52 -3.90
C LEU A 239 4.02 21.88 -2.65
N PRO A 240 3.50 22.77 -1.79
CA PRO A 240 4.10 23.05 -0.49
C PRO A 240 3.86 21.95 0.55
N GLY A 241 2.92 21.04 0.26
CA GLY A 241 2.48 19.97 1.16
C GLY A 241 2.47 18.61 0.49
N SER A 242 1.80 17.66 1.14
CA SER A 242 1.78 16.25 0.72
C SER A 242 0.97 15.99 -0.55
N SER A 243 -0.12 16.75 -0.77
CA SER A 243 -0.99 16.61 -1.93
C SER A 243 -1.77 17.89 -2.19
N GLY A 244 -2.28 18.08 -3.39
CA GLY A 244 -3.08 19.23 -3.74
C GLY A 244 -3.36 19.35 -5.23
N PHE A 245 -4.10 20.42 -5.58
CA PHE A 245 -4.40 20.76 -6.97
C PHE A 245 -3.31 21.65 -7.57
N VAL A 246 -2.92 21.36 -8.80
CA VAL A 246 -1.98 22.13 -9.60
C VAL A 246 -2.66 22.50 -10.90
N SER A 247 -2.48 23.74 -11.37
CA SER A 247 -3.09 24.14 -12.64
C SER A 247 -2.42 23.44 -13.85
N LEU A 248 -3.19 23.20 -14.88
CA LEU A 248 -2.71 22.54 -16.10
C LEU A 248 -1.58 23.34 -16.78
N GLU A 249 -1.63 24.68 -16.70
CA GLU A 249 -0.59 25.55 -17.24
C GLU A 249 0.76 25.30 -16.57
N LYS A 250 0.77 25.10 -15.24
CA LYS A 250 1.99 24.75 -14.51
C LYS A 250 2.53 23.39 -14.94
N ILE A 251 1.66 22.40 -15.14
CA ILE A 251 2.06 21.07 -15.62
C ILE A 251 2.66 21.17 -17.02
N ILE A 252 2.03 21.93 -17.95
CA ILE A 252 2.55 22.18 -19.29
C ILE A 252 3.93 22.84 -19.21
N ALA A 253 4.11 23.83 -18.35
CA ALA A 253 5.38 24.53 -18.19
C ALA A 253 6.51 23.61 -17.65
N MET A 254 6.17 22.63 -16.80
CA MET A 254 7.12 21.65 -16.27
C MET A 254 7.55 20.59 -17.29
N LYS A 255 6.86 20.47 -18.43
CA LYS A 255 7.18 19.56 -19.53
C LYS A 255 7.45 18.12 -19.04
N PRO A 256 6.50 17.44 -18.40
CA PRO A 256 6.73 16.07 -17.97
C PRO A 256 7.02 15.14 -19.16
N ASP A 257 7.86 14.13 -18.95
CA ASP A 257 8.17 13.08 -19.93
C ASP A 257 7.11 11.98 -19.94
N VAL A 258 6.48 11.75 -18.77
CA VAL A 258 5.50 10.69 -18.56
C VAL A 258 4.32 11.24 -17.76
N TYR A 259 3.11 10.80 -18.13
CA TYR A 259 1.89 11.07 -17.36
C TYR A 259 1.29 9.75 -16.88
N ILE A 260 1.03 9.66 -15.57
CA ILE A 260 0.43 8.48 -14.95
C ILE A 260 -0.90 8.88 -14.31
N MET A 261 -1.96 8.19 -14.69
CA MET A 261 -3.27 8.29 -14.08
C MET A 261 -3.52 7.09 -13.18
N THR A 262 -3.96 7.29 -11.94
CA THR A 262 -4.40 6.16 -11.12
C THR A 262 -5.90 6.13 -10.96
N GLY A 263 -6.46 4.94 -10.72
CA GLY A 263 -7.88 4.77 -10.48
C GLY A 263 -8.21 3.43 -9.87
N SER A 264 -9.41 3.34 -9.31
CA SER A 264 -10.00 2.09 -8.84
C SER A 264 -11.49 2.12 -9.11
N LYS A 265 -12.09 0.96 -9.35
CA LYS A 265 -13.54 0.87 -9.59
C LYS A 265 -14.29 1.34 -8.34
N ARG A 266 -15.08 2.40 -8.50
CA ARG A 266 -15.89 3.02 -7.46
C ARG A 266 -17.32 3.21 -7.98
N SER A 267 -18.22 3.63 -7.11
CA SER A 267 -19.56 4.05 -7.51
C SER A 267 -19.56 5.25 -8.46
N ASN A 268 -18.50 6.07 -8.48
CA ASN A 268 -18.32 7.17 -9.41
C ASN A 268 -17.75 6.65 -10.75
N SER A 269 -18.56 6.71 -11.81
CA SER A 269 -18.20 6.26 -13.17
C SER A 269 -17.16 7.13 -13.89
N ASN A 270 -16.76 8.27 -13.33
CA ASN A 270 -15.79 9.17 -13.94
C ASN A 270 -14.32 8.76 -13.69
N VAL A 271 -14.07 7.87 -12.77
CA VAL A 271 -12.72 7.42 -12.38
C VAL A 271 -12.29 6.21 -13.21
N LEU A 272 -10.99 6.07 -13.49
CA LEU A 272 -10.44 4.88 -14.13
C LEU A 272 -10.77 3.62 -13.30
N PRO A 273 -11.45 2.63 -13.88
CA PRO A 273 -12.00 1.50 -13.13
C PRO A 273 -11.05 0.30 -13.05
N PHE A 274 -9.80 0.51 -12.62
CA PHE A 274 -8.86 -0.58 -12.35
C PHE A 274 -9.27 -1.41 -11.14
N GLY A 275 -8.74 -2.60 -11.03
CA GLY A 275 -8.94 -3.51 -9.91
C GLY A 275 -9.63 -4.81 -10.30
N TYR A 276 -10.21 -5.48 -9.31
CA TYR A 276 -10.95 -6.73 -9.51
C TYR A 276 -12.21 -6.51 -10.34
N ALA A 277 -12.57 -7.52 -11.13
CA ALA A 277 -13.71 -7.47 -12.05
C ALA A 277 -13.72 -6.23 -12.97
N ALA A 278 -12.55 -5.64 -13.24
CA ALA A 278 -12.41 -4.55 -14.17
C ALA A 278 -12.58 -5.04 -15.61
N SER A 279 -13.22 -4.20 -16.45
CA SER A 279 -13.43 -4.48 -17.86
C SER A 279 -12.47 -3.66 -18.71
N GLN A 280 -11.67 -4.32 -19.56
CA GLN A 280 -10.74 -3.62 -20.45
C GLN A 280 -11.44 -2.61 -21.37
N PRO A 281 -12.62 -2.89 -21.97
CA PRO A 281 -13.36 -1.90 -22.74
C PRO A 281 -13.76 -0.66 -21.90
N GLU A 282 -14.20 -0.85 -20.64
CA GLU A 282 -14.57 0.25 -19.74
C GLU A 282 -13.33 1.10 -19.38
N ILE A 283 -12.20 0.46 -19.10
CA ILE A 283 -10.92 1.14 -18.85
C ILE A 283 -10.53 1.98 -20.07
N ASN A 284 -10.54 1.40 -21.27
CA ASN A 284 -10.13 2.08 -22.49
C ASN A 284 -11.04 3.29 -22.82
N ALA A 285 -12.35 3.13 -22.66
CA ALA A 285 -13.31 4.22 -22.87
C ALA A 285 -13.08 5.36 -21.86
N THR A 286 -12.91 5.03 -20.58
CA THR A 286 -12.65 6.03 -19.53
C THR A 286 -11.30 6.72 -19.74
N PHE A 287 -10.26 5.97 -20.08
CA PHE A 287 -8.93 6.50 -20.37
C PHE A 287 -8.97 7.51 -21.53
N SER A 288 -9.61 7.15 -22.65
CA SER A 288 -9.79 8.02 -23.81
C SER A 288 -10.56 9.30 -23.45
N ARG A 289 -11.64 9.17 -22.65
CA ARG A 289 -12.43 10.34 -22.19
C ARG A 289 -11.57 11.25 -21.29
N LEU A 290 -10.77 10.70 -20.39
CA LEU A 290 -9.89 11.50 -19.52
C LEU A 290 -8.82 12.24 -20.32
N LEU A 291 -8.28 11.62 -21.36
CA LEU A 291 -7.32 12.27 -22.26
C LEU A 291 -7.94 13.38 -23.12
N SER A 292 -9.26 13.33 -23.37
CA SER A 292 -9.98 14.37 -24.12
C SER A 292 -10.33 15.60 -23.28
N ARG A 293 -10.00 15.64 -21.99
CA ARG A 293 -10.23 16.83 -21.14
C ARG A 293 -9.51 18.05 -21.74
N THR A 294 -10.18 19.21 -21.63
CA THR A 294 -9.70 20.48 -22.22
C THR A 294 -8.24 20.77 -21.81
N GLY A 295 -7.40 21.00 -22.81
CA GLY A 295 -5.98 21.37 -22.63
C GLY A 295 -5.03 20.20 -22.41
N LEU A 296 -5.47 18.98 -22.03
CA LEU A 296 -4.57 17.83 -21.83
C LEU A 296 -3.82 17.42 -23.09
N ALA A 297 -4.39 17.60 -24.27
CA ALA A 297 -3.69 17.38 -25.54
C ALA A 297 -2.43 18.26 -25.71
N GLN A 298 -2.24 19.28 -24.87
CA GLN A 298 -1.07 20.16 -24.92
C GLN A 298 0.15 19.55 -24.20
N ILE A 299 -0.03 18.64 -23.22
CA ILE A 299 1.11 18.04 -22.53
C ILE A 299 1.85 17.04 -23.40
N ALA A 300 3.18 17.09 -23.29
CA ALA A 300 4.08 16.28 -24.13
C ALA A 300 3.80 14.76 -24.05
N PRO A 301 3.58 14.15 -22.87
CA PRO A 301 3.29 12.73 -22.77
C PRO A 301 2.06 12.29 -23.57
N VAL A 302 1.00 13.12 -23.64
CA VAL A 302 -0.19 12.80 -24.45
C VAL A 302 0.13 12.75 -25.93
N LYS A 303 0.92 13.72 -26.42
CA LYS A 303 1.37 13.74 -27.83
C LYS A 303 2.30 12.58 -28.16
N GLN A 304 3.08 12.13 -27.20
CA GLN A 304 4.10 11.07 -27.34
C GLN A 304 3.58 9.69 -26.97
N GLN A 305 2.30 9.56 -26.61
CA GLN A 305 1.69 8.31 -26.14
C GLN A 305 2.41 7.68 -24.93
N ARG A 306 2.97 8.53 -24.04
CA ARG A 306 3.61 8.12 -22.78
C ARG A 306 2.68 8.40 -21.59
N VAL A 307 1.45 7.93 -21.71
CA VAL A 307 0.43 8.03 -20.67
C VAL A 307 0.02 6.63 -20.25
N TYR A 308 0.05 6.37 -18.94
CA TYR A 308 -0.21 5.07 -18.38
C TYR A 308 -1.30 5.17 -17.30
N GLY A 309 -1.98 4.06 -17.09
CA GLY A 309 -2.98 3.92 -16.03
C GLY A 309 -2.54 2.85 -15.03
N VAL A 310 -2.76 3.09 -13.73
CA VAL A 310 -2.36 2.17 -12.65
C VAL A 310 -3.45 2.04 -11.61
N TYR A 311 -3.64 0.84 -11.06
CA TYR A 311 -4.56 0.58 -9.94
C TYR A 311 -4.17 1.42 -8.72
N HIS A 312 -5.13 2.19 -8.20
CA HIS A 312 -4.86 3.28 -7.26
C HIS A 312 -4.30 2.86 -5.92
N HIS A 313 -4.71 1.70 -5.38
CA HIS A 313 -4.49 1.38 -3.97
C HIS A 313 -3.07 0.94 -3.61
N PHE A 314 -2.15 0.78 -4.56
CA PHE A 314 -0.79 0.34 -4.24
C PHE A 314 0.05 1.34 -3.43
N TYR A 315 -0.35 2.61 -3.34
CA TYR A 315 0.48 3.63 -2.69
C TYR A 315 0.42 3.63 -1.16
N ASN A 316 -0.53 2.94 -0.56
CA ASN A 316 -0.85 3.03 0.86
C ASN A 316 -1.22 1.69 1.51
N HIS A 317 -0.61 0.62 1.04
CA HIS A 317 -0.68 -0.68 1.69
C HIS A 317 0.58 -1.53 1.37
N PRO A 318 0.82 -2.63 2.08
CA PRO A 318 2.10 -3.35 2.02
C PRO A 318 2.43 -3.98 0.66
N TYR A 319 1.47 -4.06 -0.30
CA TYR A 319 1.76 -4.58 -1.66
C TYR A 319 2.24 -3.49 -2.62
N ASN A 320 2.73 -2.36 -2.10
CA ASN A 320 3.21 -1.22 -2.89
C ASN A 320 4.40 -1.56 -3.78
N ILE A 321 5.09 -2.68 -3.54
CA ILE A 321 6.13 -3.19 -4.43
C ILE A 321 5.60 -3.42 -5.85
N ILE A 322 4.34 -3.87 -5.99
CA ILE A 322 3.69 -4.06 -7.29
C ILE A 322 3.50 -2.72 -8.00
N GLY A 323 3.06 -1.69 -7.27
CA GLY A 323 2.99 -0.33 -7.80
C GLY A 323 4.34 0.19 -8.28
N MET A 324 5.42 -0.11 -7.53
CA MET A 324 6.79 0.26 -7.93
C MET A 324 7.27 -0.52 -9.15
N GLU A 325 6.93 -1.80 -9.32
CA GLU A 325 7.24 -2.58 -10.52
C GLU A 325 6.53 -2.03 -11.76
N ILE A 326 5.24 -1.69 -11.64
CA ILE A 326 4.49 -1.06 -12.73
C ILE A 326 5.15 0.27 -13.12
N LEU A 327 5.41 1.15 -12.15
CA LEU A 327 6.08 2.42 -12.40
C LEU A 327 7.46 2.24 -13.03
N ALA A 328 8.26 1.30 -12.55
CA ALA A 328 9.58 1.02 -13.13
C ALA A 328 9.47 0.60 -14.60
N LYS A 329 8.50 -0.26 -14.93
CA LYS A 329 8.24 -0.71 -16.30
C LYS A 329 7.75 0.42 -17.18
N ASP A 330 6.83 1.28 -16.71
CA ASP A 330 6.30 2.42 -17.46
C ASP A 330 7.35 3.50 -17.69
N LEU A 331 8.21 3.74 -16.72
CA LEU A 331 9.28 4.76 -16.85
C LEU A 331 10.45 4.27 -17.70
N TYR A 332 10.79 2.96 -17.61
CA TYR A 332 11.98 2.37 -18.23
C TYR A 332 11.67 1.02 -18.91
N PRO A 333 10.82 0.99 -19.94
CA PRO A 333 10.27 -0.25 -20.49
C PRO A 333 11.34 -1.22 -21.03
N GLN A 334 12.46 -0.71 -21.52
CA GLN A 334 13.56 -1.56 -22.02
C GLN A 334 14.34 -2.22 -20.86
N THR A 335 14.55 -1.49 -19.75
CA THR A 335 15.30 -1.97 -18.58
C THR A 335 14.51 -3.01 -17.80
N PHE A 336 13.19 -2.90 -17.78
CA PHE A 336 12.27 -3.71 -16.98
C PHE A 336 11.27 -4.50 -17.82
N SER A 337 11.65 -4.87 -19.05
CA SER A 337 10.81 -5.70 -19.94
C SER A 337 10.50 -7.09 -19.36
N ASP A 338 11.37 -7.59 -18.48
CA ASP A 338 11.27 -8.88 -17.78
C ASP A 338 10.30 -8.87 -16.58
N LEU A 339 9.88 -7.71 -16.08
CA LEU A 339 8.95 -7.65 -14.96
C LEU A 339 7.52 -8.02 -15.40
N ASP A 340 6.86 -8.80 -14.57
CA ASP A 340 5.43 -9.10 -14.67
C ASP A 340 4.72 -8.77 -13.35
N PRO A 341 4.36 -7.50 -13.13
CA PRO A 341 3.71 -7.07 -11.89
C PRO A 341 2.40 -7.79 -11.61
N THR A 342 1.69 -8.24 -12.65
CA THR A 342 0.45 -8.99 -12.49
C THR A 342 0.72 -10.39 -11.95
N ALA A 343 1.70 -11.10 -12.49
CA ALA A 343 2.13 -12.40 -11.96
C ALA A 343 2.63 -12.28 -10.52
N ASP A 344 3.40 -11.22 -10.20
CA ASP A 344 3.90 -10.97 -8.86
C ASP A 344 2.78 -10.62 -7.87
N TYR A 345 1.74 -9.90 -8.30
CA TYR A 345 0.54 -9.68 -7.49
C TYR A 345 -0.18 -10.98 -7.18
N HIS A 346 -0.44 -11.82 -8.20
CA HIS A 346 -1.04 -13.15 -8.02
C HIS A 346 -0.18 -14.04 -7.12
N HIS A 347 1.15 -13.94 -7.22
CA HIS A 347 2.06 -14.64 -6.31
C HIS A 347 1.87 -14.17 -4.86
N ILE A 348 1.78 -12.86 -4.60
CA ILE A 348 1.50 -12.35 -3.25
C ILE A 348 0.19 -12.93 -2.73
N VAL A 349 -0.88 -12.83 -3.49
CA VAL A 349 -2.22 -13.24 -3.07
C VAL A 349 -2.29 -14.75 -2.79
N SER A 350 -1.77 -15.58 -3.69
CA SER A 350 -1.85 -17.04 -3.60
C SER A 350 -0.85 -17.65 -2.63
N HIS A 351 0.36 -17.09 -2.54
CA HIS A 351 1.45 -17.68 -1.75
C HIS A 351 1.52 -17.15 -0.32
N PHE A 352 1.38 -15.85 -0.14
CA PHE A 352 1.54 -15.21 1.18
C PHE A 352 0.23 -14.95 1.90
N THR A 353 -0.92 -15.09 1.24
CA THR A 353 -2.24 -14.86 1.86
C THR A 353 -3.20 -16.02 1.64
N ARG A 354 -4.45 -15.85 2.08
CA ARG A 354 -5.61 -16.67 1.71
C ARG A 354 -6.73 -15.81 1.12
N LEU A 355 -6.36 -14.63 0.62
CA LEU A 355 -7.28 -13.81 -0.19
C LEU A 355 -7.71 -14.61 -1.43
N PRO A 356 -8.93 -14.42 -1.92
CA PRO A 356 -9.34 -15.01 -3.19
C PRO A 356 -8.47 -14.50 -4.32
N ASP A 357 -7.87 -15.43 -5.08
CA ASP A 357 -7.10 -15.10 -6.27
C ASP A 357 -8.07 -14.95 -7.45
N ALA A 358 -8.51 -13.72 -7.68
CA ALA A 358 -9.50 -13.39 -8.71
C ALA A 358 -8.85 -12.56 -9.84
N PRO A 359 -9.41 -12.58 -11.05
CA PRO A 359 -8.93 -11.75 -12.16
C PRO A 359 -8.93 -10.27 -11.78
N ILE A 360 -7.81 -9.61 -12.04
CA ILE A 360 -7.57 -8.21 -11.71
C ILE A 360 -6.86 -7.49 -12.86
N VAL A 361 -7.22 -6.23 -13.12
CA VAL A 361 -6.49 -5.37 -14.05
C VAL A 361 -5.75 -4.31 -13.23
N LEU A 362 -4.42 -4.34 -13.25
CA LEU A 362 -3.57 -3.50 -12.42
C LEU A 362 -3.05 -2.26 -13.14
N SER A 363 -2.92 -2.32 -14.46
CA SER A 363 -2.40 -1.21 -15.28
C SER A 363 -2.89 -1.29 -16.72
N THR A 364 -2.68 -0.21 -17.47
CA THR A 364 -2.77 -0.25 -18.94
C THR A 364 -1.61 -1.04 -19.50
N PRO A 365 -1.79 -1.64 -20.71
CA PRO A 365 -0.70 -2.30 -21.44
C PRO A 365 0.44 -1.37 -21.74
#